data_1abf0ddd4dd3e7ec13569bb39217d2c6
#
_entry.id   1abf0ddd4dd3e7ec13569bb39217d2c6
#
_cell.length_a   1.000
_cell.length_b   1.000
_cell.length_c   1.000
_cell.angle_alpha   90.00
_cell.angle_beta   90.00
_cell.angle_gamma   90.00
#
_symmetry.space_group_name_H-M   'P 1'
#
loop_
_entity.id
_entity.type
_entity.pdbx_description
1 polymer ?
#
loop_
_entity_poly.entity_id
_entity_poly.type
_entity_poly.pdbx_seq_one_letter_code
_entity_poly.pdbx_strand_id
1 'polypeptide(L)' 'MNENFMYYVNGHYFKTLNEAQNYARGDHGRDVLLTYGDYDETILSYHPMSERLERIQTVNEAKEKLLREYEKKQFIK' A
#
# COMPACT_ATOMS: atom_id res chain seq x y z
N MET A 1 -15.27 12.91 8.42
CA MET A 1 -14.07 12.72 7.63
C MET A 1 -13.92 11.28 7.21
N ASN A 2 -13.80 11.04 5.93
CA ASN A 2 -13.66 9.70 5.42
C ASN A 2 -12.20 9.37 5.18
N GLU A 3 -11.77 8.30 5.83
CA GLU A 3 -10.47 7.75 5.54
C GLU A 3 -10.65 6.66 4.51
N ASN A 4 -10.09 6.85 3.36
CA ASN A 4 -10.20 5.89 2.28
C ASN A 4 -8.89 5.17 2.08
N PHE A 5 -8.99 3.88 1.76
CA PHE A 5 -7.81 3.13 1.39
C PHE A 5 -7.39 3.55 -0.01
N MET A 6 -6.11 3.81 -0.16
CA MET A 6 -5.53 4.14 -1.45
C MET A 6 -4.28 3.31 -1.66
N TYR A 7 -3.90 3.15 -2.90
CA TYR A 7 -2.65 2.47 -3.24
C TYR A 7 -1.61 3.52 -3.61
N TYR A 8 -0.40 3.32 -3.14
CA TYR A 8 0.65 4.34 -3.26
C TYR A 8 1.88 3.73 -3.91
N VAL A 9 2.42 4.40 -4.92
CA VAL A 9 3.65 4.01 -5.58
C VAL A 9 4.44 5.27 -5.90
N ASN A 10 5.63 5.35 -5.33
CA ASN A 10 6.60 6.40 -5.68
C ASN A 10 6.00 7.81 -5.75
N GLY A 11 5.24 8.18 -4.74
CA GLY A 11 4.68 9.52 -4.65
C GLY A 11 3.32 9.70 -5.31
N HIS A 12 2.78 8.65 -5.90
CA HIS A 12 1.49 8.73 -6.59
C HIS A 12 0.46 7.83 -5.94
N TYR A 13 -0.78 8.30 -5.91
CA TYR A 13 -1.89 7.56 -5.31
C TYR A 13 -2.81 7.03 -6.38
N PHE A 14 -3.30 5.81 -6.17
CA PHE A 14 -4.20 5.15 -7.11
C PHE A 14 -5.39 4.58 -6.36
N LYS A 15 -6.53 4.52 -7.04
CA LYS A 15 -7.74 3.99 -6.43
C LYS A 15 -7.82 2.48 -6.50
N THR A 16 -7.14 1.86 -7.47
CA THR A 16 -7.18 0.41 -7.63
C THR A 16 -5.80 -0.16 -7.61
N LEU A 17 -5.73 -1.42 -7.15
CA LEU A 17 -4.45 -2.13 -7.12
C LEU A 17 -3.89 -2.32 -8.53
N ASN A 18 -4.78 -2.58 -9.49
CA ASN A 18 -4.35 -2.81 -10.85
C ASN A 18 -3.59 -1.61 -11.42
N GLU A 19 -4.13 -0.41 -11.18
CA GLU A 19 -3.47 0.81 -11.61
C GLU A 19 -2.10 0.97 -10.95
N ALA A 20 -2.06 0.73 -9.65
CA ALA A 20 -0.82 0.86 -8.91
C ALA A 20 0.23 -0.14 -9.40
N GLN A 21 -0.18 -1.38 -9.65
CA GLN A 21 0.74 -2.39 -10.15
C GLN A 21 1.30 -2.01 -11.51
N ASN A 22 0.44 -1.54 -12.39
CA ASN A 22 0.88 -1.15 -13.72
C ASN A 22 1.88 -0.02 -13.65
N TYR A 23 1.62 0.95 -12.79
CA TYR A 23 2.53 2.07 -12.63
C TYR A 23 3.86 1.61 -12.05
N ALA A 24 3.81 0.72 -11.05
CA ALA A 24 5.02 0.24 -10.41
C ALA A 24 5.92 -0.48 -11.40
N ARG A 25 5.32 -1.30 -12.28
CA ARG A 25 6.09 -2.01 -13.28
C ARG A 25 6.70 -1.06 -14.29
N GLY A 26 5.95 -0.04 -14.67
CA GLY A 26 6.41 0.90 -15.69
C GLY A 26 7.39 1.93 -15.17
N ASP A 27 7.45 2.09 -13.85
CA ASP A 27 8.31 3.11 -13.26
C ASP A 27 9.50 2.46 -12.55
N HIS A 28 10.16 1.56 -13.26
CA HIS A 28 11.41 0.93 -12.82
C HIS A 28 11.28 0.17 -11.52
N GLY A 29 10.11 -0.36 -11.27
CA GLY A 29 9.94 -1.28 -10.16
C GLY A 29 9.98 -0.64 -8.80
N ARG A 30 8.84 -0.21 -8.35
CA ARG A 30 8.68 0.33 -7.00
C ARG A 30 7.76 -0.57 -6.22
N ASP A 31 7.88 -0.51 -4.90
CA ASP A 31 6.96 -1.22 -4.03
C ASP A 31 5.58 -0.58 -4.12
N VAL A 32 4.56 -1.40 -3.90
CA VAL A 32 3.19 -0.92 -3.84
C VAL A 32 2.73 -0.97 -2.40
N LEU A 33 2.25 0.15 -1.90
CA LEU A 33 1.79 0.28 -0.54
C LEU A 33 0.29 0.52 -0.51
N LEU A 34 -0.35 0.02 0.54
CA LEU A 34 -1.74 0.39 0.83
C LEU A 34 -1.68 1.44 1.92
N THR A 35 -2.45 2.51 1.75
CA THR A 35 -2.45 3.61 2.71
C THR A 35 -3.82 3.82 3.29
N TYR A 36 -3.85 4.33 4.51
CA TYR A 36 -5.09 4.70 5.18
C TYR A 36 -4.75 5.87 6.09
N GLY A 37 -5.20 7.06 5.69
CA GLY A 37 -4.79 8.26 6.41
C GLY A 37 -3.29 8.43 6.31
N ASP A 38 -2.65 8.56 7.46
CA ASP A 38 -1.20 8.76 7.52
C ASP A 38 -0.40 7.46 7.63
N TYR A 39 -1.08 6.32 7.58
CA TYR A 39 -0.44 5.04 7.78
C TYR A 39 -0.35 4.27 6.49
N ASP A 40 0.67 3.44 6.37
CA ASP A 40 0.81 2.62 5.18
C ASP A 40 1.38 1.25 5.51
N GLU A 41 1.14 0.31 4.60
CA GLU A 41 1.66 -1.05 4.67
C GLU A 41 2.07 -1.46 3.28
N THR A 42 3.26 -2.03 3.16
CA THR A 42 3.72 -2.54 1.88
C THR A 42 2.99 -3.85 1.58
N ILE A 43 2.35 -3.93 0.41
CA ILE A 43 1.66 -5.14 0.00
C ILE A 43 2.39 -5.86 -1.12
N LEU A 44 3.09 -5.13 -1.97
CA LEU A 44 3.89 -5.74 -3.04
C LEU A 44 5.29 -5.18 -2.95
N SER A 45 6.26 -6.07 -3.01
CA SER A 45 7.66 -5.70 -2.96
C SER A 45 8.30 -5.98 -4.30
N TYR A 46 9.08 -5.04 -4.80
CA TYR A 46 9.76 -5.20 -6.08
C TYR A 46 11.11 -5.84 -5.87
N HIS A 47 11.38 -6.85 -6.68
CA HIS A 47 12.67 -7.54 -6.65
C HIS A 47 13.45 -7.18 -7.91
N PRO A 48 14.49 -6.36 -7.78
CA PRO A 48 15.22 -5.89 -8.97
C PRO A 48 15.86 -7.00 -9.77
N MET A 49 16.32 -8.03 -9.09
CA MET A 49 17.03 -9.12 -9.78
C MET A 49 16.11 -9.85 -10.76
N SER A 50 14.87 -10.08 -10.37
CA SER A 50 13.91 -10.79 -11.21
C SER A 50 12.94 -9.85 -11.90
N GLU A 51 12.98 -8.56 -11.57
CA GLU A 51 12.08 -7.55 -12.11
C GLU A 51 10.63 -7.94 -11.92
N ARG A 52 10.30 -8.40 -10.72
CA ARG A 52 8.96 -8.86 -10.39
C ARG A 52 8.44 -8.20 -9.14
N LEU A 53 7.13 -8.02 -9.11
CA LEU A 53 6.44 -7.62 -7.90
C LEU A 53 5.96 -8.87 -7.19
N GLU A 54 6.31 -8.98 -5.93
CA GLU A 54 5.95 -10.14 -5.13
C GLU A 54 5.06 -9.70 -3.99
N ARG A 55 3.95 -10.42 -3.81
CA ARG A 55 3.04 -10.10 -2.72
C ARG A 55 3.61 -10.57 -1.40
N ILE A 56 3.71 -9.63 -0.45
CA ILE A 56 4.20 -9.97 0.89
C ILE A 56 3.07 -10.11 1.89
N GLN A 57 1.90 -9.59 1.56
CA GLN A 57 0.70 -9.80 2.37
C GLN A 57 -0.52 -9.50 1.51
N THR A 58 -1.67 -10.01 1.91
CA THR A 58 -2.88 -9.72 1.15
C THR A 58 -3.36 -8.31 1.47
N VAL A 59 -4.21 -7.78 0.57
CA VAL A 59 -4.79 -6.47 0.80
C VAL A 59 -5.62 -6.46 2.07
N ASN A 60 -6.36 -7.55 2.33
CA ASN A 60 -7.18 -7.63 3.54
C ASN A 60 -6.32 -7.61 4.80
N GLU A 61 -5.21 -8.32 4.78
CA GLU A 61 -4.30 -8.31 5.92
C GLU A 61 -3.75 -6.91 6.17
N ALA A 62 -3.37 -6.23 5.08
CA ALA A 62 -2.86 -4.87 5.20
C ALA A 62 -3.93 -3.93 5.74
N LYS A 63 -5.17 -4.10 5.28
CA LYS A 63 -6.27 -3.27 5.76
C LYS A 63 -6.49 -3.43 7.25
N GLU A 64 -6.43 -4.68 7.73
CA GLU A 64 -6.61 -4.93 9.15
C GLU A 64 -5.52 -4.27 9.98
N LYS A 65 -4.29 -4.36 9.52
CA LYS A 65 -3.18 -3.74 10.22
C LYS A 65 -3.34 -2.21 10.28
N LEU A 66 -3.72 -1.63 9.15
CA LEU A 66 -3.89 -0.18 9.08
C LEU A 66 -5.02 0.29 9.98
N LEU A 67 -6.12 -0.44 10.00
CA LEU A 67 -7.25 -0.08 10.85
C LEU A 67 -6.86 -0.17 12.32
N ARG A 68 -6.09 -1.17 12.69
CA ARG A 68 -5.63 -1.29 14.07
C ARG A 68 -4.75 -0.12 14.46
N GLU A 69 -3.82 0.25 13.58
CA GLU A 69 -2.95 1.38 13.86
C GLU A 69 -3.75 2.65 14.02
N TYR A 70 -4.71 2.83 13.13
CA TYR A 70 -5.55 4.03 13.17
C TYR A 70 -6.35 4.08 14.46
N GLU A 71 -6.94 2.96 14.87
CA GLU A 71 -7.74 2.90 16.08
C GLU A 71 -6.89 3.13 17.32
N LYS A 72 -5.69 2.58 17.33
CA LYS A 72 -4.78 2.81 18.45
C LYS A 72 -4.52 4.29 18.66
N LYS A 73 -4.27 4.99 17.57
CA LYS A 73 -4.03 6.42 17.66
C LYS A 73 -5.23 7.17 18.16
N GLN A 74 -6.42 6.70 17.79
CA GLN A 74 -7.65 7.37 18.24
C GLN A 74 -7.85 7.21 19.74
N PHE A 75 -7.46 6.08 20.30
CA PHE A 75 -7.67 5.80 21.71
C PHE A 75 -6.61 6.40 22.62
N ILE A 76 -5.42 6.56 22.11
CA ILE A 76 -4.32 7.10 22.91
C ILE A 76 -4.44 8.61 22.98
N LYS A 77 -4.53 9.10 24.19
CA LYS A 77 -4.66 10.54 24.41
C LYS A 77 -3.41 11.12 24.99
#